data_3aab416f31f15013bf8f7a5692eb2eb8
#
_entry.id   3aab416f31f15013bf8f7a5692eb2eb8
#
_cell.length_a   1.000
_cell.length_b   1.000
_cell.length_c   1.000
_cell.angle_alpha   90.00
_cell.angle_beta   90.00
_cell.angle_gamma   90.00
#
_symmetry.space_group_name_H-M   'P 1'
#
loop_
_entity.id
_entity.type
_entity.pdbx_description
1 polymer ?
#
loop_
_entity_poly.entity_id
_entity_poly.type
_entity_poly.pdbx_seq_one_letter_code
_entity_poly.pdbx_strand_id
1 'polypeptide(L)'
;MILRRLVMGLCVVWCMVASVGTAAAQSITVGSKNFGESYLLAEIAAQVLEAQGFRVNRKLGLGGTLICYEALRNAEIDLYPEYTGTLSQAVLNLPGNPSRTQINQVLASQGLE
;
A
#
# COMPACT_ATOMS: atom_id res chain seq x y z
N MET A 1 -22.90 -30.99 58.16
CA MET A 1 -21.72 -31.33 57.34
C MET A 1 -22.00 -31.25 55.83
N ILE A 2 -22.93 -30.45 55.40
CA ILE A 2 -23.33 -30.33 53.97
C ILE A 2 -23.15 -28.87 53.43
N LEU A 3 -22.79 -27.93 54.32
CA LEU A 3 -22.70 -26.52 53.98
C LEU A 3 -21.31 -26.04 53.55
N ARG A 4 -20.32 -26.96 53.43
CA ARG A 4 -18.92 -26.59 53.05
C ARG A 4 -18.53 -26.92 51.60
N ARG A 5 -19.41 -27.44 50.79
CA ARG A 5 -19.12 -27.82 49.40
C ARG A 5 -19.80 -26.95 48.31
N LEU A 6 -20.50 -25.90 48.70
CA LEU A 6 -21.26 -25.04 47.76
C LEU A 6 -20.59 -23.67 47.47
N VAL A 7 -19.38 -23.42 47.96
CA VAL A 7 -18.70 -22.14 47.78
C VAL A 7 -17.50 -22.27 46.84
N MET A 8 -17.19 -23.44 46.31
CA MET A 8 -16.04 -23.64 45.40
C MET A 8 -16.40 -23.76 43.92
N GLY A 9 -17.65 -23.44 43.56
CA GLY A 9 -18.12 -23.52 42.14
C GLY A 9 -18.33 -22.21 41.39
N LEU A 10 -17.98 -21.04 41.98
CA LEU A 10 -18.37 -19.76 41.43
C LEU A 10 -17.22 -18.82 41.08
N CYS A 11 -16.03 -19.29 40.79
CA CYS A 11 -14.87 -18.44 40.51
C CYS A 11 -14.10 -18.79 39.24
N VAL A 12 -14.68 -19.42 38.25
CA VAL A 12 -13.99 -19.69 36.97
C VAL A 12 -14.81 -19.26 35.75
N VAL A 13 -15.66 -18.26 35.90
CA VAL A 13 -16.23 -17.55 34.75
C VAL A 13 -15.62 -16.17 34.73
N TRP A 14 -14.30 -16.11 34.54
CA TRP A 14 -13.65 -14.82 34.39
C TRP A 14 -12.81 -14.77 33.12
N CYS A 15 -13.19 -13.77 32.33
CA CYS A 15 -12.36 -13.08 31.37
C CYS A 15 -11.71 -13.89 30.25
N MET A 16 -12.55 -14.37 29.35
CA MET A 16 -12.21 -14.15 27.93
C MET A 16 -12.64 -12.73 27.55
N VAL A 17 -11.94 -11.74 28.06
CA VAL A 17 -11.87 -10.45 27.38
C VAL A 17 -11.06 -10.74 26.13
N ALA A 18 -11.78 -11.02 25.04
CA ALA A 18 -11.20 -10.99 23.72
C ALA A 18 -10.54 -9.62 23.58
N SER A 19 -9.23 -9.58 23.67
CA SER A 19 -8.45 -8.43 23.21
C SER A 19 -8.77 -8.31 21.72
N VAL A 20 -9.77 -7.49 21.39
CA VAL A 20 -9.95 -6.99 20.04
C VAL A 20 -8.74 -6.09 19.84
N GLY A 21 -7.63 -6.69 19.40
CA GLY A 21 -6.49 -5.96 18.95
C GLY A 21 -7.00 -5.06 17.83
N THR A 22 -7.00 -3.77 18.04
CA THR A 22 -7.23 -2.80 16.97
C THR A 22 -6.12 -3.06 15.98
N ALA A 23 -6.44 -3.72 14.85
CA ALA A 23 -5.52 -3.87 13.76
C ALA A 23 -5.06 -2.46 13.37
N ALA A 24 -3.77 -2.16 13.54
CA ALA A 24 -3.23 -0.87 13.12
C ALA A 24 -3.53 -0.68 11.64
N ALA A 25 -4.04 0.50 11.24
CA ALA A 25 -4.32 0.80 9.85
C ALA A 25 -3.04 0.59 9.02
N GLN A 26 -3.15 -0.16 7.92
CA GLN A 26 -2.04 -0.41 7.02
C GLN A 26 -1.53 0.92 6.44
N SER A 27 -0.23 1.13 6.47
CA SER A 27 0.40 2.34 5.96
C SER A 27 0.85 2.14 4.52
N ILE A 28 0.49 3.08 3.65
CA ILE A 28 0.86 3.10 2.23
C ILE A 28 1.62 4.39 1.95
N THR A 29 2.73 4.30 1.25
CA THR A 29 3.53 5.46 0.84
C THR A 29 3.28 5.76 -0.63
N VAL A 30 2.73 6.93 -0.91
CA VAL A 30 2.45 7.43 -2.27
C VAL A 30 3.56 8.40 -2.67
N GLY A 31 4.20 8.11 -3.79
CA GLY A 31 5.22 8.97 -4.39
C GLY A 31 4.71 9.80 -5.56
N SER A 32 5.50 10.77 -6.01
CA SER A 32 5.27 11.48 -7.27
C SER A 32 6.57 11.89 -7.95
N LYS A 33 6.48 12.08 -9.26
CA LYS A 33 7.51 12.84 -9.99
C LYS A 33 7.40 14.33 -9.65
N ASN A 34 8.43 15.10 -10.02
CA ASN A 34 8.60 16.49 -9.60
C ASN A 34 7.96 17.50 -10.59
N PHE A 35 6.73 17.27 -11.03
CA PHE A 35 5.97 18.22 -11.86
C PHE A 35 4.48 18.23 -11.47
N GLY A 36 3.78 19.32 -11.80
CA GLY A 36 2.46 19.67 -11.26
C GLY A 36 1.40 18.58 -11.40
N GLU A 37 1.25 17.98 -12.58
CA GLU A 37 0.26 16.93 -12.79
C GLU A 37 0.55 15.67 -11.95
N SER A 38 1.82 15.29 -11.80
CA SER A 38 2.20 14.15 -10.97
C SER A 38 1.88 14.37 -9.50
N TYR A 39 2.06 15.58 -8.98
CA TYR A 39 1.61 15.94 -7.63
C TYR A 39 0.10 15.79 -7.48
N LEU A 40 -0.67 16.29 -8.44
CA LEU A 40 -2.12 16.23 -8.40
C LEU A 40 -2.62 14.78 -8.42
N LEU A 41 -2.10 13.96 -9.34
CA LEU A 41 -2.48 12.55 -9.45
C LEU A 41 -2.11 11.75 -8.21
N ALA A 42 -0.93 11.99 -7.64
CA ALA A 42 -0.50 11.36 -6.39
C ALA A 42 -1.40 11.75 -5.21
N GLU A 43 -1.79 13.03 -5.11
CA GLU A 43 -2.70 13.49 -4.07
C GLU A 43 -4.11 12.89 -4.21
N ILE A 44 -4.63 12.77 -5.43
CA ILE A 44 -5.89 12.09 -5.68
C ILE A 44 -5.81 10.62 -5.21
N ALA A 45 -4.75 9.90 -5.57
CA ALA A 45 -4.53 8.52 -5.14
C ALA A 45 -4.45 8.42 -3.61
N ALA A 46 -3.72 9.34 -2.96
CA ALA A 46 -3.59 9.39 -1.52
C ALA A 46 -4.96 9.56 -0.83
N GLN A 47 -5.77 10.51 -1.28
CA GLN A 47 -7.09 10.75 -0.70
C GLN A 47 -8.07 9.59 -0.92
N VAL A 48 -8.01 8.92 -2.07
CA VAL A 48 -8.81 7.71 -2.32
C VAL A 48 -8.43 6.59 -1.35
N LEU A 49 -7.14 6.39 -1.11
CA LEU A 49 -6.66 5.39 -0.15
C LEU A 49 -7.06 5.74 1.29
N GLU A 50 -6.94 7.00 1.69
CA GLU A 50 -7.38 7.48 3.01
C GLU A 50 -8.89 7.25 3.21
N ALA A 51 -9.70 7.50 2.19
CA ALA A 51 -11.14 7.23 2.21
C ALA A 51 -11.47 5.74 2.37
N GLN A 52 -10.56 4.84 2.00
CA GLN A 52 -10.66 3.38 2.22
C GLN A 52 -10.10 2.92 3.59
N GLY A 53 -9.65 3.85 4.43
CA GLY A 53 -9.17 3.55 5.77
C GLY A 53 -7.66 3.28 5.87
N PHE A 54 -6.89 3.49 4.80
CA PHE A 54 -5.44 3.39 4.86
C PHE A 54 -4.82 4.64 5.49
N ARG A 55 -3.71 4.46 6.18
CA ARG A 55 -2.83 5.56 6.55
C ARG A 55 -1.90 5.85 5.38
N VAL A 56 -1.87 7.07 4.88
CA VAL A 56 -1.06 7.42 3.71
C VAL A 56 0.09 8.34 4.10
N ASN A 57 1.30 7.93 3.73
CA ASN A 57 2.49 8.78 3.73
C ASN A 57 2.69 9.34 2.33
N ARG A 58 3.05 10.62 2.22
CA ARG A 58 3.29 11.31 0.95
C ARG A 58 4.78 11.57 0.78
N LYS A 59 5.39 11.01 -0.26
CA LYS A 59 6.76 11.30 -0.71
C LYS A 59 6.69 11.94 -2.09
N LEU A 60 6.23 13.19 -2.13
CA LEU A 60 6.01 13.91 -3.38
C LEU A 60 7.29 14.57 -3.89
N GLY A 61 7.41 14.68 -5.23
CA GLY A 61 8.51 15.38 -5.85
C GLY A 61 9.87 14.66 -5.75
N LEU A 62 9.87 13.34 -5.76
CA LEU A 62 11.10 12.54 -5.63
C LEU A 62 12.12 12.84 -6.74
N GLY A 63 11.66 13.08 -7.96
CA GLY A 63 12.52 13.34 -9.10
C GLY A 63 11.85 12.92 -10.42
N GLY A 64 12.65 12.56 -11.40
CA GLY A 64 12.18 12.06 -12.69
C GLY A 64 11.76 10.60 -12.68
N THR A 65 11.40 10.10 -13.86
CA THR A 65 10.88 8.74 -14.07
C THR A 65 11.71 7.64 -13.43
N LEU A 66 13.02 7.60 -13.69
CA LEU A 66 13.85 6.52 -13.19
C LEU A 66 14.02 6.57 -11.66
N ILE A 67 14.06 7.76 -11.07
CA ILE A 67 14.15 7.92 -9.62
C ILE A 67 12.90 7.35 -8.94
N CYS A 68 11.70 7.68 -9.44
CA CYS A 68 10.46 7.14 -8.90
C CYS A 68 10.34 5.62 -9.10
N TYR A 69 10.75 5.14 -10.27
CA TYR A 69 10.74 3.70 -10.56
C TYR A 69 11.67 2.91 -9.63
N GLU A 70 12.90 3.39 -9.40
CA GLU A 70 13.81 2.76 -8.46
C GLU A 70 13.31 2.84 -7.01
N ALA A 71 12.71 3.95 -6.60
CA ALA A 71 12.08 4.07 -5.28
C ALA A 71 10.95 3.03 -5.09
N LEU A 72 10.15 2.77 -6.13
CA LEU A 72 9.12 1.72 -6.11
C LEU A 72 9.76 0.32 -6.01
N ARG A 73 10.77 0.03 -6.84
CA ARG A 73 11.46 -1.27 -6.82
C ARG A 73 12.14 -1.57 -5.48
N ASN A 74 12.65 -0.54 -4.82
CA ASN A 74 13.32 -0.65 -3.53
C ASN A 74 12.34 -0.58 -2.34
N ALA A 75 11.04 -0.58 -2.59
CA ALA A 75 10.00 -0.45 -1.57
C ALA A 75 10.11 0.82 -0.69
N GLU A 76 10.71 1.88 -1.21
CA GLU A 76 10.73 3.19 -0.56
C GLU A 76 9.39 3.93 -0.70
N ILE A 77 8.65 3.60 -1.75
CA ILE A 77 7.25 3.97 -2.00
C ILE A 77 6.47 2.73 -2.42
N ASP A 78 5.17 2.76 -2.23
CA ASP A 78 4.28 1.65 -2.59
C ASP A 78 3.60 1.88 -3.94
N LEU A 79 3.42 3.14 -4.34
CA LEU A 79 2.88 3.51 -5.64
C LEU A 79 3.28 4.94 -6.05
N TYR A 80 3.24 5.19 -7.33
CA TYR A 80 3.29 6.53 -7.92
C TYR A 80 2.58 6.56 -9.28
N PRO A 81 2.04 7.71 -9.72
CA PRO A 81 1.42 7.83 -11.04
C PRO A 81 2.47 7.83 -12.14
N GLU A 82 2.26 6.99 -13.16
CA GLU A 82 3.12 6.94 -14.34
C GLU A 82 2.28 6.78 -15.62
N TYR A 83 2.80 7.24 -16.73
CA TYR A 83 2.16 7.12 -18.03
C TYR A 83 2.62 5.84 -18.74
N THR A 84 1.69 5.15 -19.39
CA THR A 84 1.98 3.90 -20.10
C THR A 84 3.06 4.06 -21.17
N GLY A 85 3.09 5.16 -21.90
CA GLY A 85 4.13 5.46 -22.90
C GLY A 85 5.50 5.63 -22.27
N THR A 86 5.60 6.39 -21.18
CA THR A 86 6.85 6.57 -20.43
C THR A 86 7.32 5.25 -19.83
N LEU A 87 6.40 4.49 -19.22
CA LEU A 87 6.70 3.21 -18.64
C LEU A 87 7.23 2.22 -19.68
N SER A 88 6.54 2.07 -20.81
CA SER A 88 6.95 1.13 -21.85
C SER A 88 8.27 1.50 -22.53
N GLN A 89 8.48 2.79 -22.83
CA GLN A 89 9.62 3.23 -23.63
C GLN A 89 10.84 3.57 -22.79
N ALA A 90 10.67 4.34 -21.71
CA ALA A 90 11.80 4.86 -20.95
C ALA A 90 12.23 3.95 -19.78
N VAL A 91 11.30 3.10 -19.28
CA VAL A 91 11.58 2.23 -18.13
C VAL A 91 11.78 0.79 -18.57
N LEU A 92 10.81 0.23 -19.29
CA LEU A 92 10.82 -1.18 -19.67
C LEU A 92 11.51 -1.46 -21.01
N ASN A 93 11.82 -0.42 -21.78
CA ASN A 93 12.46 -0.50 -23.12
C ASN A 93 11.76 -1.50 -24.06
N LEU A 94 10.44 -1.50 -24.04
CA LEU A 94 9.65 -2.39 -24.89
C LEU A 94 9.58 -1.86 -26.33
N PRO A 95 9.78 -2.70 -27.34
CA PRO A 95 9.74 -2.26 -28.74
C PRO A 95 8.30 -1.98 -29.20
N GLY A 96 8.17 -1.07 -30.16
CA GLY A 96 6.90 -0.77 -30.83
C GLY A 96 5.91 -0.04 -29.91
N ASN A 97 4.65 -0.45 -30.00
CA ASN A 97 3.56 0.08 -29.18
C ASN A 97 2.91 -1.06 -28.39
N PRO A 98 3.47 -1.45 -27.24
CA PRO A 98 2.99 -2.59 -26.49
C PRO A 98 1.59 -2.32 -25.92
N SER A 99 0.77 -3.36 -25.91
CA SER A 99 -0.53 -3.32 -25.25
C SER A 99 -0.38 -3.22 -23.73
N ARG A 100 -1.42 -2.73 -23.05
CA ARG A 100 -1.47 -2.71 -21.59
C ARG A 100 -1.19 -4.09 -20.98
N THR A 101 -1.70 -5.15 -21.58
CA THR A 101 -1.47 -6.53 -21.13
C THR A 101 0.01 -6.90 -21.18
N GLN A 102 0.71 -6.54 -22.26
CA GLN A 102 2.15 -6.81 -22.39
C GLN A 102 2.96 -6.02 -21.34
N ILE A 103 2.61 -4.76 -21.10
CA ILE A 103 3.24 -3.95 -20.05
C ILE A 103 3.04 -4.61 -18.69
N ASN A 104 1.81 -4.99 -18.34
CA ASN A 104 1.50 -5.62 -17.07
C ASN A 104 2.21 -6.97 -16.88
N GLN A 105 2.38 -7.76 -17.93
CA GLN A 105 3.15 -9.01 -17.86
C GLN A 105 4.61 -8.76 -17.48
N VAL A 106 5.23 -7.73 -18.05
CA VAL A 106 6.62 -7.38 -17.73
C VAL A 106 6.72 -6.85 -16.30
N LEU A 107 5.79 -5.98 -15.87
CA LEU A 107 5.74 -5.49 -14.49
C LEU A 107 5.59 -6.65 -13.50
N ALA A 108 4.65 -7.56 -13.74
CA ALA A 108 4.42 -8.73 -12.90
C ALA A 108 5.67 -9.60 -12.74
N SER A 109 6.47 -9.75 -13.81
CA SER A 109 7.76 -10.47 -13.74
C SER A 109 8.80 -9.79 -12.82
N GLN A 110 8.59 -8.51 -12.51
CA GLN A 110 9.42 -7.72 -11.61
C GLN A 110 8.79 -7.55 -10.21
N GLY A 111 7.65 -8.21 -9.95
CA GLY A 111 6.90 -8.07 -8.71
C GLY A 111 6.13 -6.75 -8.58
N LEU A 112 5.82 -6.10 -9.71
CA LEU A 112 5.08 -4.83 -9.79
C LEU A 112 3.74 -5.02 -10.52
N GLU A 113 2.82 -4.07 -10.31
CA GLU A 113 1.50 -4.02 -10.96
C GLU A 113 1.25 -2.65 -11.60
#